data_e6048355fef687b697412f1cb780eb31
#
_entry.id   e6048355fef687b697412f1cb780eb31
#
_cell.length_a   1.000
_cell.length_b   1.000
_cell.length_c   1.000
_cell.angle_alpha   90.00
_cell.angle_beta   90.00
_cell.angle_gamma   90.00
#
_symmetry.space_group_name_H-M   'P 1'
#
loop_
_entity.id
_entity.type
_entity.pdbx_description
1 polymer ?
#
loop_
_entity_poly.entity_id
_entity_poly.type
_entity_poly.pdbx_seq_one_letter_code
_entity_poly.pdbx_strand_id
1 'polypeptide(L)'
;MRAEPDDELWAAIADPSRRRVLDLLVRGGEASASCLAGQVPFSRQAVSKHLAVLEQAGLITRRKQGREVLYQVDVHRLDQATSAMAELATQWDRRLTTIKRLAEAAHRPGNAPTTGRDE
;
A
#
# COMPACT_ATOMS: atom_id res chain seq x y z
N MET A 1 22.52 -2.68 5.35
CA MET A 1 21.49 -3.67 5.41
C MET A 1 20.60 -3.56 4.20
N ARG A 2 20.20 -4.66 3.63
CA ARG A 2 19.42 -4.63 2.44
C ARG A 2 17.95 -4.68 2.76
N ALA A 3 17.15 -3.88 2.09
CA ALA A 3 15.71 -3.90 2.31
C ALA A 3 15.11 -5.23 1.84
N GLU A 4 14.10 -5.69 2.54
CA GLU A 4 13.37 -6.86 2.11
C GLU A 4 12.51 -6.48 0.91
N PRO A 5 12.21 -7.41 0.02
CA PRO A 5 11.30 -7.12 -1.10
C PRO A 5 9.97 -6.54 -0.64
N ASP A 6 9.46 -6.98 0.51
CA ASP A 6 8.22 -6.45 1.03
C ASP A 6 8.37 -5.00 1.48
N ASP A 7 9.55 -4.60 1.95
CA ASP A 7 9.78 -3.21 2.34
C ASP A 7 9.69 -2.30 1.13
N GLU A 8 10.18 -2.72 -0.02
CA GLU A 8 10.05 -1.96 -1.24
C GLU A 8 8.60 -1.84 -1.66
N LEU A 9 7.86 -2.91 -1.49
CA LEU A 9 6.44 -2.91 -1.79
C LEU A 9 5.70 -1.90 -0.92
N TRP A 10 5.92 -1.96 0.40
CA TRP A 10 5.24 -1.05 1.32
C TRP A 10 5.60 0.40 1.04
N ALA A 11 6.87 0.66 0.77
CA ALA A 11 7.33 2.00 0.44
C ALA A 11 6.66 2.49 -0.84
N ALA A 12 6.51 1.62 -1.82
CA ALA A 12 5.91 2.00 -3.10
C ALA A 12 4.45 2.42 -2.94
N ILE A 13 3.69 1.70 -2.11
CA ILE A 13 2.27 2.00 -1.96
C ILE A 13 1.98 2.98 -0.82
N ALA A 14 2.99 3.46 -0.12
CA ALA A 14 2.80 4.43 0.96
C ALA A 14 2.47 5.83 0.44
N ASP A 15 2.91 6.18 -0.74
CA ASP A 15 2.71 7.51 -1.29
C ASP A 15 1.33 7.60 -1.96
N PRO A 16 0.47 8.52 -1.53
CA PRO A 16 -0.87 8.62 -2.11
C PRO A 16 -0.89 8.91 -3.61
N SER A 17 0.04 9.75 -4.10
CA SER A 17 0.10 10.05 -5.52
C SER A 17 0.49 8.82 -6.33
N ARG A 18 1.40 8.03 -5.78
CA ARG A 18 1.83 6.80 -6.44
C ARG A 18 0.71 5.78 -6.48
N ARG A 19 -0.06 5.67 -5.39
CA ARG A 19 -1.24 4.80 -5.38
C ARG A 19 -2.24 5.22 -6.43
N ARG A 20 -2.38 6.52 -6.66
CA ARG A 20 -3.30 7.01 -7.68
C ARG A 20 -2.88 6.56 -9.07
N VAL A 21 -1.57 6.60 -9.36
CA VAL A 21 -1.06 6.11 -10.64
C VAL A 21 -1.31 4.62 -10.78
N LEU A 22 -1.05 3.87 -9.72
CA LEU A 22 -1.30 2.42 -9.74
C LEU A 22 -2.78 2.14 -9.95
N ASP A 23 -3.65 2.86 -9.28
CA ASP A 23 -5.09 2.68 -9.41
C ASP A 23 -5.56 2.92 -10.85
N LEU A 24 -5.01 3.94 -11.50
CA LEU A 24 -5.37 4.21 -12.88
C LEU A 24 -4.96 3.05 -13.79
N LEU A 25 -3.81 2.45 -13.53
CA LEU A 25 -3.38 1.28 -14.31
C LEU A 25 -4.25 0.06 -14.04
N VAL A 26 -4.64 -0.13 -12.78
CA VAL A 26 -5.52 -1.26 -12.45
C VAL A 26 -6.86 -1.12 -13.15
N ARG A 27 -7.41 0.08 -13.18
CA ARG A 27 -8.74 0.31 -13.76
C ARG A 27 -8.72 0.40 -15.26
N GLY A 28 -7.69 1.05 -15.80
CA GLY A 28 -7.67 1.37 -17.23
C GLY A 28 -6.89 0.40 -18.08
N GLY A 29 -6.15 -0.50 -17.46
CA GLY A 29 -5.29 -1.39 -18.20
C GLY A 29 -4.01 -0.71 -18.62
N GLU A 30 -3.46 -1.10 -19.74
CA GLU A 30 -2.17 -0.62 -20.19
C GLU A 30 -2.21 0.86 -20.58
N ALA A 31 -1.21 1.63 -20.21
CA ALA A 31 -1.17 3.06 -20.54
C ALA A 31 0.26 3.59 -20.56
N SER A 32 0.46 4.66 -21.33
CA SER A 32 1.75 5.34 -21.38
C SER A 32 1.83 6.39 -20.26
N ALA A 33 3.03 6.86 -19.97
CA ALA A 33 3.21 7.92 -18.98
C ALA A 33 2.46 9.19 -19.39
N SER A 34 2.43 9.51 -20.67
CA SER A 34 1.72 10.68 -21.16
C SER A 34 0.22 10.55 -20.93
N CYS A 35 -0.33 9.37 -21.20
CA CYS A 35 -1.74 9.13 -20.99
C CYS A 35 -2.09 9.27 -19.51
N LEU A 36 -1.27 8.70 -18.64
CA LEU A 36 -1.50 8.79 -17.20
C LEU A 36 -1.39 10.23 -16.71
N ALA A 37 -0.42 10.98 -17.22
CA ALA A 37 -0.24 12.36 -16.83
C ALA A 37 -1.45 13.22 -17.15
N GLY A 38 -2.18 12.86 -18.19
CA GLY A 38 -3.40 13.59 -18.53
C GLY A 38 -4.55 13.36 -17.57
N GLN A 39 -4.42 12.40 -16.66
CA GLN A 39 -5.48 12.03 -15.74
C GLN A 39 -5.21 12.39 -14.29
N VAL A 40 -4.10 13.03 -14.01
CA VAL A 40 -3.71 13.37 -12.65
C VAL A 40 -3.32 14.85 -12.58
N PRO A 41 -3.36 15.44 -11.39
CA PRO A 41 -3.02 16.86 -11.24
C PRO A 41 -1.53 17.13 -11.05
N PHE A 42 -0.68 16.15 -11.24
CA PHE A 42 0.76 16.37 -11.11
C PHE A 42 1.46 16.17 -12.45
N SER A 43 2.71 16.60 -12.54
CA SER A 43 3.44 16.68 -13.79
C SER A 43 3.76 15.32 -14.40
N ARG A 44 4.05 15.31 -15.69
CA ARG A 44 4.49 14.10 -16.36
C ARG A 44 5.78 13.56 -15.74
N GLN A 45 6.67 14.47 -15.31
CA GLN A 45 7.89 14.05 -14.65
C GLN A 45 7.59 13.33 -13.36
N ALA A 46 6.62 13.82 -12.59
CA ALA A 46 6.21 13.15 -11.36
C ALA A 46 5.62 11.78 -11.67
N VAL A 47 4.78 11.68 -12.70
CA VAL A 47 4.22 10.40 -13.12
C VAL A 47 5.34 9.43 -13.46
N SER A 48 6.34 9.88 -14.21
CA SER A 48 7.46 9.01 -14.60
C SER A 48 8.23 8.51 -13.37
N LYS A 49 8.42 9.37 -12.38
CA LYS A 49 9.09 8.95 -11.15
C LYS A 49 8.28 7.92 -10.38
N HIS A 50 6.96 8.14 -10.32
CA HIS A 50 6.10 7.17 -9.65
C HIS A 50 6.10 5.82 -10.36
N LEU A 51 6.08 5.84 -11.69
CA LEU A 51 6.14 4.60 -12.46
C LEU A 51 7.45 3.87 -12.22
N ALA A 52 8.56 4.60 -12.13
CA ALA A 52 9.86 3.98 -11.86
C ALA A 52 9.87 3.26 -10.51
N VAL A 53 9.29 3.89 -9.49
CA VAL A 53 9.24 3.27 -8.16
C VAL A 53 8.32 2.04 -8.16
N LEU A 54 7.17 2.13 -8.83
CA LEU A 54 6.25 0.99 -8.93
C LEU A 54 6.89 -0.17 -9.70
N GLU A 55 7.62 0.14 -10.74
CA GLU A 55 8.32 -0.89 -11.51
C GLU A 55 9.43 -1.53 -10.69
N GLN A 56 10.17 -0.73 -9.96
CA GLN A 56 11.24 -1.22 -9.09
C GLN A 56 10.67 -2.18 -8.03
N ALA A 57 9.49 -1.89 -7.52
CA ALA A 57 8.84 -2.75 -6.54
C ALA A 57 8.19 -3.98 -7.18
N GLY A 58 8.21 -4.07 -8.50
CA GLY A 58 7.65 -5.22 -9.20
C GLY A 58 6.15 -5.19 -9.38
N LEU A 59 5.50 -4.07 -9.04
CA LEU A 59 4.03 -3.99 -9.14
C LEU A 59 3.54 -3.76 -10.55
N ILE A 60 4.38 -3.18 -11.41
CA ILE A 60 4.03 -2.95 -12.80
C ILE A 60 5.17 -3.40 -13.68
N THR A 61 4.85 -3.69 -14.92
CA THR A 61 5.83 -3.99 -15.94
C THR A 61 5.62 -3.05 -17.11
N ARG A 62 6.61 -2.95 -17.98
CA ARG A 62 6.50 -2.11 -19.14
C ARG A 62 6.91 -2.84 -20.38
N ARG A 63 6.38 -2.40 -21.50
CA ARG A 63 6.80 -2.92 -22.78
C ARG A 63 6.81 -1.79 -23.80
N LYS A 64 7.64 -1.94 -24.79
CA LYS A 64 7.72 -0.94 -25.83
C LYS A 64 6.79 -1.31 -26.95
N GLN A 65 6.04 -0.33 -27.45
CA GLN A 65 5.19 -0.53 -28.59
C GLN A 65 5.38 0.67 -29.49
N GLY A 66 6.07 0.47 -30.62
CA GLY A 66 6.44 1.58 -31.48
C GLY A 66 7.35 2.54 -30.74
N ARG A 67 6.94 3.80 -30.66
CA ARG A 67 7.70 4.81 -29.93
C ARG A 67 7.24 4.99 -28.52
N GLU A 68 6.19 4.30 -28.13
CA GLU A 68 5.65 4.44 -26.79
C GLU A 68 6.14 3.34 -25.88
N VAL A 69 6.18 3.68 -24.59
CA VAL A 69 6.38 2.69 -23.55
C VAL A 69 5.05 2.58 -22.81
N LEU A 70 4.53 1.38 -22.73
CA LEU A 70 3.26 1.12 -22.08
C LEU A 70 3.49 0.37 -20.78
N TYR A 71 2.76 0.77 -19.74
CA TYR A 71 2.88 0.17 -18.41
C TYR A 71 1.60 -0.59 -18.10
N GLN A 72 1.73 -1.67 -17.37
CA GLN A 72 0.57 -2.42 -16.91
C GLN A 72 0.88 -3.08 -15.57
N VAL A 73 -0.16 -3.37 -14.83
CA VAL A 73 -0.01 -4.00 -13.52
C VAL A 73 0.43 -5.44 -13.69
N ASP A 74 1.37 -5.85 -12.84
CA ASP A 74 1.74 -7.26 -12.73
C ASP A 74 0.75 -7.87 -11.74
N VAL A 75 -0.24 -8.57 -12.26
CA VAL A 75 -1.33 -9.11 -11.45
C VAL A 75 -0.83 -10.08 -10.40
N HIS A 76 0.15 -10.91 -10.76
CA HIS A 76 0.69 -11.89 -9.82
C HIS A 76 1.35 -11.20 -8.63
N ARG A 77 2.15 -10.19 -8.90
CA ARG A 77 2.80 -9.43 -7.82
C ARG A 77 1.79 -8.68 -6.98
N LEU A 78 0.75 -8.15 -7.62
CA LEU A 78 -0.30 -7.46 -6.88
C LEU A 78 -1.05 -8.42 -5.96
N ASP A 79 -1.30 -9.65 -6.42
CA ASP A 79 -1.92 -10.68 -5.58
C ASP A 79 -1.05 -11.03 -4.38
N GLN A 80 0.28 -11.12 -4.59
CA GLN A 80 1.19 -11.36 -3.48
C GLN A 80 1.12 -10.22 -2.47
N ALA A 81 1.04 -8.98 -2.95
CA ALA A 81 0.93 -7.82 -2.08
C ALA A 81 -0.37 -7.86 -1.28
N THR A 82 -1.46 -8.21 -1.92
CA THR A 82 -2.75 -8.32 -1.26
C THR A 82 -2.71 -9.37 -0.16
N SER A 83 -2.10 -10.51 -0.43
CA SER A 83 -1.98 -11.57 0.57
C SER A 83 -1.12 -11.12 1.75
N ALA A 84 -0.02 -10.43 1.49
CA ALA A 84 0.85 -9.92 2.56
C ALA A 84 0.10 -8.91 3.42
N MET A 85 -0.71 -8.06 2.81
CA MET A 85 -1.51 -7.09 3.55
C MET A 85 -2.55 -7.79 4.41
N ALA A 86 -3.19 -8.83 3.88
CA ALA A 86 -4.19 -9.57 4.62
C ALA A 86 -3.57 -10.25 5.84
N GLU A 87 -2.38 -10.82 5.69
CA GLU A 87 -1.67 -11.42 6.80
C GLU A 87 -1.32 -10.40 7.87
N LEU A 88 -0.86 -9.23 7.43
CA LEU A 88 -0.52 -8.16 8.36
C LEU A 88 -1.76 -7.70 9.13
N ALA A 89 -2.88 -7.56 8.44
CA ALA A 89 -4.13 -7.18 9.09
C ALA A 89 -4.55 -8.20 10.14
N THR A 90 -4.40 -9.49 9.83
CA THR A 90 -4.74 -10.55 10.78
C THR A 90 -3.85 -10.47 12.03
N GLN A 91 -2.56 -10.22 11.85
CA GLN A 91 -1.65 -10.09 12.97
C GLN A 91 -2.02 -8.90 13.85
N TRP A 92 -2.38 -7.79 13.24
CA TRP A 92 -2.80 -6.62 13.99
C TRP A 92 -4.10 -6.84 14.73
N ASP A 93 -5.05 -7.57 14.10
CA ASP A 93 -6.30 -7.91 14.78
C ASP A 93 -6.04 -8.72 16.04
N ARG A 94 -5.13 -9.67 15.98
CA ARG A 94 -4.79 -10.47 17.15
C ARG A 94 -4.17 -9.63 18.25
N ARG A 95 -3.27 -8.71 17.88
CA ARG A 95 -2.65 -7.81 18.85
C ARG A 95 -3.68 -6.91 19.49
N LEU A 96 -4.57 -6.34 18.68
CA LEU A 96 -5.60 -5.46 19.19
C LEU A 96 -6.55 -6.20 20.13
N THR A 97 -6.89 -7.45 19.80
CA THR A 97 -7.72 -8.27 20.67
C THR A 97 -7.04 -8.51 22.00
N THR A 98 -5.76 -8.79 21.99
CA THR A 98 -4.99 -9.01 23.21
C THR A 98 -4.97 -7.74 24.07
N ILE A 99 -4.70 -6.61 23.45
CA ILE A 99 -4.68 -5.34 24.16
C ILE A 99 -6.04 -5.04 24.76
N LYS A 100 -7.11 -5.30 24.01
CA LYS A 100 -8.46 -5.08 24.51
C LYS A 100 -8.74 -5.94 25.71
N ARG A 101 -8.35 -7.21 25.67
CA ARG A 101 -8.54 -8.10 26.82
C ARG A 101 -7.80 -7.63 28.05
N LEU A 102 -6.57 -7.16 27.88
CA LEU A 102 -5.78 -6.66 28.99
C LEU A 102 -6.43 -5.41 29.58
N ALA A 103 -6.93 -4.53 28.75
CA ALA A 103 -7.60 -3.33 29.22
C ALA A 103 -8.86 -3.69 29.97
N GLU A 104 -9.64 -4.64 29.48
CA GLU A 104 -10.85 -5.07 30.14
C GLU A 104 -10.55 -5.71 31.47
N ALA A 105 -9.51 -6.50 31.55
CA ALA A 105 -9.10 -7.11 32.80
C ALA A 105 -8.69 -6.06 33.84
N ALA A 106 -8.01 -5.02 33.40
CA ALA A 106 -7.58 -3.95 34.30
C ALA A 106 -8.76 -3.14 34.84
N HIS A 107 -9.89 -3.16 34.13
CA HIS A 107 -11.05 -2.39 34.55
C HIS A 107 -12.14 -3.22 35.22
N ARG A 108 -11.85 -4.46 35.59
CA ARG A 108 -12.82 -5.25 36.28
C ARG A 108 -13.04 -4.74 37.66
N PRO A 109 -14.23 -4.92 38.23
CA PRO A 109 -14.46 -4.59 39.63
C PRO A 109 -13.47 -5.29 40.53
N GLY A 110 -12.91 -4.58 41.46
CA GLY A 110 -11.91 -5.13 42.33
C GLY A 110 -10.51 -5.05 41.80
N ASN A 111 -10.40 -4.82 40.50
CA ASN A 111 -9.12 -4.77 39.85
C ASN A 111 -8.96 -3.42 39.18
N ALA A 112 -10.00 -2.67 39.11
CA ALA A 112 -9.97 -1.40 38.44
C ALA A 112 -9.20 -0.37 39.22
N PRO A 113 -8.59 0.52 38.57
CA PRO A 113 -7.89 1.56 39.24
C PRO A 113 -8.91 2.49 39.76
N THR A 114 -8.63 3.01 40.82
CA THR A 114 -9.60 3.78 41.38
C THR A 114 -9.49 5.10 40.92
N THR A 115 -9.04 5.47 40.16
CA THR A 115 -8.98 6.68 39.79
C THR A 115 -10.04 7.34 39.68
N GLY A 116 -10.29 7.77 40.21
CA GLY A 116 -11.25 8.43 40.13
C GLY A 116 -12.09 8.80 39.18
N ARG A 117 -12.44 8.57 38.73
CA ARG A 117 -13.19 8.78 37.94
C ARG A 117 -14.27 8.53 38.26
N ASP A 118 -14.80 8.74 38.75
CA ASP A 118 -15.79 8.39 39.06
C ASP A 118 -16.65 9.00 38.74
N GLU A 119 -16.73 9.18 38.52
CA GLU A 119 -17.57 9.65 38.15
C GLU A 119 -17.97 9.39 37.64
#